data_6095e62fb4ff3ff0b2d37eff853067de
#
_entry.id   6095e62fb4ff3ff0b2d37eff853067de
#
_cell.length_a   1.000
_cell.length_b   1.000
_cell.length_c   1.000
_cell.angle_alpha   90.00
_cell.angle_beta   90.00
_cell.angle_gamma   90.00
#
_symmetry.space_group_name_H-M   'P 1'
#
loop_
_entity.id
_entity.type
_entity.pdbx_description
1 polymer ?
#
loop_
_entity_poly.entity_id
_entity_poly.type
_entity_poly.pdbx_seq_one_letter_code
_entity_poly.pdbx_strand_id
1 'polypeptide(L)'
;SFDEFEELEEIDDEDFDDEDFDDEDFDDEDFEDEDFDDEDFEDEDFDDLDFDDEDFEDELYEEDIWISPNTIFTSEDMPKLQIAAEICEDLWVPNPPSVAHAFHGANLIVNLSASDEVVGKDSYRKSLVSAQSARLLCGYIYATAGEGESTQDVVYGGHNLIAENGSILAESRRFANGVIYADLDIHRLDNERRRMTTCQFAPDLAPE
;
A
#
# COMPACT_ATOMS: atom_id res chain seq x y z
N SER A 1 41.88 -5.26 -27.95
CA SER A 1 42.28 -3.88 -28.05
C SER A 1 41.19 -3.06 -27.35
N PHE A 2 41.46 -2.74 -26.12
CA PHE A 2 40.72 -1.80 -25.30
C PHE A 2 41.37 -0.43 -25.54
N ASP A 3 40.66 0.49 -26.12
CA ASP A 3 40.98 1.92 -26.09
C ASP A 3 39.81 2.64 -26.80
N GLU A 4 38.93 3.20 -26.00
CA GLU A 4 38.11 4.38 -26.29
C GLU A 4 37.34 4.72 -24.99
N PHE A 5 38.08 5.41 -24.11
CA PHE A 5 37.45 6.24 -23.07
C PHE A 5 37.28 7.63 -23.71
N GLU A 6 36.06 7.96 -24.09
CA GLU A 6 35.68 9.33 -24.43
C GLU A 6 35.68 10.22 -23.17
N GLU A 7 36.34 11.33 -23.32
CA GLU A 7 36.49 12.41 -22.35
C GLU A 7 35.14 12.93 -21.87
N LEU A 8 34.95 12.86 -20.55
CA LEU A 8 33.88 13.61 -19.89
C LEU A 8 34.28 15.11 -19.92
N GLU A 9 33.53 15.90 -20.67
CA GLU A 9 33.62 17.36 -20.64
C GLU A 9 33.32 17.87 -19.22
N GLU A 10 34.27 18.63 -18.67
CA GLU A 10 34.12 19.38 -17.43
C GLU A 10 32.99 20.40 -17.63
N ILE A 11 31.91 20.27 -16.82
CA ILE A 11 30.88 21.30 -16.72
C ILE A 11 31.45 22.40 -15.84
N ASP A 12 31.71 23.56 -16.46
CA ASP A 12 32.14 24.80 -15.78
C ASP A 12 31.05 25.22 -14.78
N ASP A 13 31.45 25.40 -13.53
CA ASP A 13 30.70 26.07 -12.47
C ASP A 13 30.62 27.58 -12.82
N GLU A 14 29.65 27.98 -13.62
CA GLU A 14 29.33 29.40 -13.80
C GLU A 14 28.13 29.78 -12.92
N ASP A 15 28.44 30.61 -11.93
CA ASP A 15 27.66 31.67 -11.33
C ASP A 15 26.24 31.37 -10.86
N PHE A 16 26.14 30.89 -9.60
CA PHE A 16 24.98 31.19 -8.80
C PHE A 16 25.12 32.59 -8.23
N ASP A 17 24.43 33.55 -8.85
CA ASP A 17 24.24 34.90 -8.30
C ASP A 17 23.37 34.75 -7.04
N ASP A 18 23.92 35.10 -5.89
CA ASP A 18 23.22 35.36 -4.64
C ASP A 18 22.26 36.53 -4.84
N GLU A 19 21.01 36.27 -5.22
CA GLU A 19 19.96 37.28 -5.12
C GLU A 19 19.57 37.41 -3.64
N ASP A 20 19.84 38.61 -3.14
CA ASP A 20 19.52 39.15 -1.83
C ASP A 20 18.04 38.87 -1.49
N PHE A 21 17.78 37.99 -0.51
CA PHE A 21 16.49 37.93 0.14
C PHE A 21 16.37 39.11 1.09
N ASP A 22 15.64 40.13 0.67
CA ASP A 22 15.22 41.24 1.52
C ASP A 22 14.34 40.68 2.65
N ASP A 23 14.78 40.83 3.89
CA ASP A 23 14.00 40.64 5.11
C ASP A 23 12.83 41.64 5.10
N GLU A 24 11.66 41.19 4.60
CA GLU A 24 10.42 41.94 4.83
C GLU A 24 9.99 41.70 6.28
N ASP A 25 10.01 42.80 7.03
CA ASP A 25 9.55 42.96 8.40
C ASP A 25 8.14 42.37 8.54
N PHE A 26 8.01 41.26 9.27
CA PHE A 26 6.72 40.79 9.78
C PHE A 26 6.33 41.69 10.95
N ASP A 27 5.44 42.63 10.70
CA ASP A 27 4.76 43.39 11.74
C ASP A 27 3.95 42.42 12.61
N ASP A 28 4.30 42.36 13.91
CA ASP A 28 3.50 41.74 14.97
C ASP A 28 2.16 42.47 15.07
N GLU A 29 1.14 41.98 14.32
CA GLU A 29 -0.23 42.40 14.60
C GLU A 29 -0.71 41.65 15.86
N ASP A 30 -1.05 42.50 16.85
CA ASP A 30 -1.61 42.13 18.13
C ASP A 30 -2.76 41.14 17.99
N PHE A 31 -2.54 39.87 18.41
CA PHE A 31 -3.62 38.95 18.70
C PHE A 31 -4.30 39.40 19.99
N GLU A 32 -5.41 40.08 19.88
CA GLU A 32 -6.30 40.32 21.02
C GLU A 32 -6.84 38.97 21.48
N ASP A 33 -6.57 38.64 22.75
CA ASP A 33 -7.16 37.53 23.46
C ASP A 33 -8.70 37.72 23.50
N GLU A 34 -9.39 37.04 22.58
CA GLU A 34 -10.84 36.87 22.72
C GLU A 34 -11.08 35.85 23.84
N ASP A 35 -11.59 36.36 24.96
CA ASP A 35 -12.11 35.59 26.08
C ASP A 35 -13.11 34.53 25.55
N PHE A 36 -12.71 33.26 25.53
CA PHE A 36 -13.64 32.15 25.37
C PHE A 36 -14.40 32.04 26.68
N ASP A 37 -15.61 32.54 26.70
CA ASP A 37 -16.59 32.27 27.76
C ASP A 37 -16.82 30.75 27.79
N ASP A 38 -16.49 30.14 28.93
CA ASP A 38 -16.88 28.77 29.27
C ASP A 38 -18.41 28.71 29.35
N GLU A 39 -19.08 28.54 28.21
CA GLU A 39 -20.47 28.11 28.19
C GLU A 39 -20.52 26.65 28.63
N ASP A 40 -21.20 26.43 29.74
CA ASP A 40 -21.54 25.19 30.38
C ASP A 40 -21.90 24.11 29.34
N PHE A 41 -20.99 23.19 29.05
CA PHE A 41 -21.32 21.90 28.49
C PHE A 41 -22.07 21.14 29.59
N GLU A 42 -23.38 21.17 29.57
CA GLU A 42 -24.21 20.26 30.34
C GLU A 42 -23.84 18.84 29.86
N ASP A 43 -23.27 18.04 30.77
CA ASP A 43 -23.09 16.61 30.60
C ASP A 43 -24.46 15.97 30.31
N GLU A 44 -24.83 15.87 29.03
CA GLU A 44 -25.91 14.97 28.63
C GLU A 44 -25.41 13.54 28.86
N ASP A 45 -26.04 12.89 29.85
CA ASP A 45 -25.83 11.50 30.22
C ASP A 45 -25.85 10.58 28.98
N PHE A 46 -24.66 10.18 28.54
CA PHE A 46 -24.45 9.16 27.48
C PHE A 46 -24.63 7.75 28.01
N ASP A 47 -25.17 7.58 29.22
CA ASP A 47 -25.24 6.28 29.92
C ASP A 47 -26.48 5.43 29.55
N ASP A 48 -27.37 5.87 28.64
CA ASP A 48 -28.58 5.12 28.26
C ASP A 48 -28.63 4.67 26.79
N LEU A 49 -27.51 4.46 26.13
CA LEU A 49 -27.48 3.62 24.94
C LEU A 49 -27.12 2.19 25.35
N ASP A 50 -28.13 1.47 25.86
CA ASP A 50 -28.12 0.02 25.88
C ASP A 50 -27.95 -0.47 24.42
N PHE A 51 -26.70 -0.59 23.98
CA PHE A 51 -26.35 -1.45 22.88
C PHE A 51 -26.50 -2.87 23.44
N ASP A 52 -27.61 -3.50 23.16
CA ASP A 52 -27.76 -4.95 23.31
C ASP A 52 -26.74 -5.59 22.38
N ASP A 53 -25.52 -5.79 22.86
CA ASP A 53 -24.43 -6.50 22.16
C ASP A 53 -24.75 -7.99 21.92
N GLU A 54 -25.88 -8.49 22.41
CA GLU A 54 -26.26 -9.90 22.32
C GLU A 54 -26.82 -10.33 20.95
N ASP A 55 -27.29 -9.40 20.11
CA ASP A 55 -27.92 -9.76 18.83
C ASP A 55 -26.98 -9.72 17.62
N PHE A 56 -25.75 -9.26 17.76
CA PHE A 56 -24.81 -9.13 16.62
C PHE A 56 -23.78 -10.27 16.50
N GLU A 57 -23.61 -11.08 17.52
CA GLU A 57 -22.60 -12.14 17.54
C GLU A 57 -23.09 -13.50 17.04
N ASP A 58 -24.41 -13.75 17.00
CA ASP A 58 -24.92 -15.13 16.83
C ASP A 58 -25.18 -15.59 15.38
N GLU A 59 -25.11 -14.73 14.36
CA GLU A 59 -25.43 -15.18 12.99
C GLU A 59 -24.24 -15.22 12.01
N LEU A 60 -23.05 -14.72 12.36
CA LEU A 60 -21.97 -14.58 11.38
C LEU A 60 -20.84 -15.62 11.46
N TYR A 61 -20.69 -16.35 12.56
CA TYR A 61 -19.55 -17.26 12.75
C TYR A 61 -19.92 -18.59 13.45
N GLU A 62 -20.75 -19.41 12.83
CA GLU A 62 -20.94 -20.80 13.30
C GLU A 62 -19.78 -21.74 12.92
N GLU A 63 -18.78 -21.27 12.16
CA GLU A 63 -17.65 -22.09 11.77
C GLU A 63 -16.34 -21.51 12.34
N ASP A 64 -15.56 -22.35 13.01
CA ASP A 64 -14.19 -22.02 13.41
C ASP A 64 -13.35 -21.74 12.16
N ILE A 65 -13.08 -20.48 11.87
CA ILE A 65 -12.22 -20.09 10.75
C ILE A 65 -10.77 -20.11 11.21
N TRP A 66 -9.99 -20.99 10.60
CA TRP A 66 -8.55 -21.03 10.85
C TRP A 66 -7.86 -19.85 10.18
N ILE A 67 -7.27 -18.93 10.97
CA ILE A 67 -6.52 -17.79 10.47
C ILE A 67 -5.03 -18.10 10.54
N SER A 68 -4.34 -18.03 9.42
CA SER A 68 -2.90 -18.24 9.31
C SER A 68 -2.28 -17.25 8.33
N PRO A 69 -1.06 -16.72 8.60
CA PRO A 69 -0.35 -15.88 7.64
C PRO A 69 0.01 -16.61 6.34
N ASN A 70 -0.06 -17.94 6.34
CA ASN A 70 0.24 -18.78 5.18
C ASN A 70 -1.01 -19.25 4.42
N THR A 71 -2.16 -18.63 4.66
CA THR A 71 -3.42 -19.01 4.02
C THR A 71 -3.45 -18.56 2.55
N ILE A 72 -3.84 -19.46 1.67
CA ILE A 72 -4.19 -19.16 0.28
C ILE A 72 -5.68 -19.41 0.09
N PHE A 73 -6.38 -18.38 -0.32
CA PHE A 73 -7.82 -18.42 -0.59
C PHE A 73 -8.06 -18.85 -2.04
N THR A 74 -8.99 -19.77 -2.22
CA THR A 74 -9.42 -20.28 -3.52
C THR A 74 -10.92 -20.12 -3.67
N SER A 75 -11.41 -20.06 -4.90
CA SER A 75 -12.83 -19.99 -5.21
C SER A 75 -13.25 -21.14 -6.10
N GLU A 76 -14.40 -21.75 -5.81
CA GLU A 76 -14.97 -22.79 -6.67
C GLU A 76 -15.39 -22.23 -8.03
N ASP A 77 -15.90 -21.00 -8.06
CA ASP A 77 -16.32 -20.32 -9.29
C ASP A 77 -15.13 -19.87 -10.16
N MET A 78 -13.98 -19.62 -9.52
CA MET A 78 -12.75 -19.17 -10.18
C MET A 78 -11.56 -20.05 -9.76
N PRO A 79 -11.50 -21.33 -10.11
CA PRO A 79 -10.53 -22.27 -9.56
C PRO A 79 -9.07 -21.98 -9.90
N LYS A 80 -8.83 -21.07 -10.86
CA LYS A 80 -7.48 -20.61 -11.21
C LYS A 80 -7.02 -19.40 -10.39
N LEU A 81 -7.94 -18.72 -9.72
CA LEU A 81 -7.63 -17.59 -8.87
C LEU A 81 -7.21 -18.08 -7.49
N GLN A 82 -6.00 -17.74 -7.10
CA GLN A 82 -5.43 -18.08 -5.79
C GLN A 82 -4.92 -16.78 -5.15
N ILE A 83 -5.56 -16.39 -4.06
CA ILE A 83 -5.32 -15.11 -3.40
C ILE A 83 -4.56 -15.37 -2.10
N ALA A 84 -3.52 -14.58 -1.85
CA ALA A 84 -2.88 -14.53 -0.55
C ALA A 84 -2.75 -13.08 -0.06
N ALA A 85 -2.75 -12.92 1.25
CA ALA A 85 -2.63 -11.61 1.87
C ALA A 85 -1.26 -11.42 2.52
N GLU A 86 -0.76 -10.20 2.47
CA GLU A 86 0.32 -9.71 3.32
C GLU A 86 -0.06 -8.33 3.86
N ILE A 87 0.62 -7.88 4.91
CA ILE A 87 0.19 -6.70 5.63
C ILE A 87 1.30 -5.65 5.65
N CYS A 88 0.98 -4.47 5.13
CA CYS A 88 1.74 -3.23 5.31
C CYS A 88 3.24 -3.39 5.03
N GLU A 89 4.05 -3.44 6.08
CA GLU A 89 5.51 -3.49 6.03
C GLU A 89 6.07 -4.79 5.43
N ASP A 90 5.27 -5.85 5.32
CA ASP A 90 5.66 -7.11 4.70
C ASP A 90 6.25 -6.91 3.30
N LEU A 91 5.70 -5.95 2.52
CA LEU A 91 6.23 -5.62 1.19
C LEU A 91 7.64 -5.00 1.23
N TRP A 92 8.02 -4.37 2.34
CA TRP A 92 9.24 -3.56 2.45
C TRP A 92 10.45 -4.37 2.89
N VAL A 93 10.25 -5.57 3.43
CA VAL A 93 11.31 -6.45 3.90
C VAL A 93 12.05 -7.12 2.74
N PRO A 94 13.31 -7.57 2.94
CA PRO A 94 14.10 -8.22 1.88
C PRO A 94 13.47 -9.50 1.33
N ASN A 95 12.69 -10.22 2.15
CA ASN A 95 11.96 -11.44 1.77
C ASN A 95 10.50 -11.34 2.20
N PRO A 96 9.65 -10.69 1.40
CA PRO A 96 8.23 -10.58 1.68
C PRO A 96 7.51 -11.94 1.74
N PRO A 97 6.48 -12.11 2.58
CA PRO A 97 5.66 -13.33 2.63
C PRO A 97 5.08 -13.74 1.28
N SER A 98 4.74 -12.76 0.43
CA SER A 98 4.27 -12.98 -0.94
C SER A 98 5.18 -13.85 -1.79
N VAL A 99 6.49 -13.92 -1.48
CA VAL A 99 7.43 -14.83 -2.17
C VAL A 99 7.03 -16.28 -1.91
N ALA A 100 6.83 -16.65 -0.64
CA ALA A 100 6.40 -17.99 -0.27
C ALA A 100 4.99 -18.28 -0.83
N HIS A 101 4.06 -17.34 -0.71
CA HIS A 101 2.71 -17.46 -1.24
C HIS A 101 2.70 -17.74 -2.74
N ALA A 102 3.49 -17.02 -3.52
CA ALA A 102 3.60 -17.23 -4.96
C ALA A 102 4.17 -18.61 -5.30
N PHE A 103 5.18 -19.09 -4.56
CA PHE A 103 5.72 -20.44 -4.73
C PHE A 103 4.69 -21.53 -4.42
N HIS A 104 3.74 -21.27 -3.52
CA HIS A 104 2.64 -22.17 -3.20
C HIS A 104 1.40 -21.98 -4.08
N GLY A 105 1.48 -21.14 -5.12
CA GLY A 105 0.46 -21.03 -6.16
C GLY A 105 -0.29 -19.70 -6.19
N ALA A 106 -0.22 -18.86 -5.14
CA ALA A 106 -0.91 -17.58 -5.14
C ALA A 106 -0.51 -16.74 -6.36
N ASN A 107 -1.50 -16.32 -7.14
CA ASN A 107 -1.33 -15.51 -8.35
C ASN A 107 -1.95 -14.12 -8.23
N LEU A 108 -2.58 -13.84 -7.10
CA LEU A 108 -3.01 -12.52 -6.68
C LEU A 108 -2.55 -12.29 -5.23
N ILE A 109 -1.78 -11.26 -5.01
CA ILE A 109 -1.37 -10.81 -3.68
C ILE A 109 -2.15 -9.55 -3.34
N VAL A 110 -2.73 -9.52 -2.13
CA VAL A 110 -3.38 -8.34 -1.58
C VAL A 110 -2.60 -7.85 -0.36
N ASN A 111 -2.26 -6.56 -0.32
CA ASN A 111 -1.57 -5.94 0.80
C ASN A 111 -2.49 -4.88 1.42
N LEU A 112 -2.86 -5.12 2.68
CA LEU A 112 -3.63 -4.19 3.48
C LEU A 112 -2.65 -3.35 4.30
N SER A 113 -2.64 -2.06 4.07
CA SER A 113 -1.57 -1.18 4.55
C SER A 113 -2.11 0.04 5.29
N ALA A 114 -1.34 0.50 6.26
CA ALA A 114 -1.45 1.83 6.85
C ALA A 114 -0.08 2.51 6.70
N SER A 115 0.29 2.77 5.44
CA SER A 115 1.58 3.36 5.10
C SER A 115 1.48 4.88 5.11
N ASP A 116 2.23 5.48 6.04
CA ASP A 116 2.35 6.93 6.15
C ASP A 116 2.91 7.57 4.87
N GLU A 117 2.60 8.83 4.65
CA GLU A 117 3.14 9.62 3.54
C GLU A 117 4.32 10.47 4.02
N VAL A 118 5.44 10.26 3.34
CA VAL A 118 6.62 11.13 3.44
C VAL A 118 7.11 11.47 2.03
N VAL A 119 7.94 12.49 1.92
CA VAL A 119 8.45 12.96 0.62
C VAL A 119 9.15 11.83 -0.14
N GLY A 120 8.70 11.55 -1.36
CA GLY A 120 9.28 10.54 -2.25
C GLY A 120 8.84 9.10 -1.97
N LYS A 121 8.07 8.83 -0.91
CA LYS A 121 7.64 7.47 -0.57
C LYS A 121 6.64 6.89 -1.58
N ASP A 122 5.85 7.73 -2.21
CA ASP A 122 4.91 7.34 -3.26
C ASP A 122 5.60 6.66 -4.45
N SER A 123 6.68 7.25 -4.94
CA SER A 123 7.47 6.70 -6.04
C SER A 123 8.15 5.40 -5.65
N TYR A 124 8.66 5.33 -4.42
CA TYR A 124 9.28 4.11 -3.89
C TYR A 124 8.24 2.99 -3.70
N ARG A 125 7.08 3.29 -3.11
CA ARG A 125 5.95 2.37 -2.97
C ARG A 125 5.53 1.80 -4.33
N LYS A 126 5.35 2.65 -5.32
CA LYS A 126 5.02 2.27 -6.70
C LYS A 126 6.07 1.33 -7.30
N SER A 127 7.35 1.62 -7.09
CA SER A 127 8.45 0.78 -7.55
C SER A 127 8.44 -0.59 -6.88
N LEU A 128 8.18 -0.67 -5.57
CA LEU A 128 8.10 -1.94 -4.84
C LEU A 128 6.93 -2.80 -5.32
N VAL A 129 5.73 -2.23 -5.44
CA VAL A 129 4.53 -2.94 -5.92
C VAL A 129 4.75 -3.48 -7.33
N SER A 130 5.25 -2.65 -8.23
CA SER A 130 5.57 -3.04 -9.61
C SER A 130 6.62 -4.15 -9.65
N ALA A 131 7.73 -3.98 -8.93
CA ALA A 131 8.81 -4.97 -8.91
C ALA A 131 8.38 -6.31 -8.31
N GLN A 132 7.59 -6.29 -7.24
CA GLN A 132 7.09 -7.49 -6.60
C GLN A 132 6.13 -8.25 -7.51
N SER A 133 5.18 -7.53 -8.13
CA SER A 133 4.27 -8.09 -9.13
C SER A 133 5.02 -8.75 -10.30
N ALA A 134 6.07 -8.10 -10.80
CA ALA A 134 6.90 -8.64 -11.88
C ALA A 134 7.68 -9.89 -11.47
N ARG A 135 8.37 -9.84 -10.32
CA ARG A 135 9.19 -10.97 -9.84
C ARG A 135 8.38 -12.21 -9.57
N LEU A 136 7.16 -12.04 -9.05
CA LEU A 136 6.27 -13.14 -8.68
C LEU A 136 5.32 -13.55 -9.81
N LEU A 137 5.33 -12.84 -10.96
CA LEU A 137 4.40 -13.06 -12.06
C LEU A 137 2.97 -13.14 -11.53
N CYS A 138 2.53 -12.12 -10.81
CA CYS A 138 1.24 -12.08 -10.14
C CYS A 138 0.53 -10.75 -10.34
N GLY A 139 -0.78 -10.74 -10.06
CA GLY A 139 -1.50 -9.53 -9.71
C GLY A 139 -1.09 -9.07 -8.32
N TYR A 140 -0.98 -7.78 -8.11
CA TYR A 140 -0.69 -7.19 -6.80
C TYR A 140 -1.60 -6.01 -6.54
N ILE A 141 -2.38 -6.10 -5.46
CA ILE A 141 -3.28 -5.04 -5.02
C ILE A 141 -2.73 -4.48 -3.71
N TYR A 142 -2.44 -3.19 -3.70
CA TYR A 142 -2.00 -2.46 -2.53
C TYR A 142 -3.09 -1.47 -2.13
N ALA A 143 -3.69 -1.67 -0.98
CA ALA A 143 -4.72 -0.80 -0.41
C ALA A 143 -4.22 -0.20 0.90
N THR A 144 -4.28 1.12 1.03
CA THR A 144 -3.73 1.81 2.21
C THR A 144 -4.72 2.80 2.81
N ALA A 145 -4.56 3.05 4.10
CA ALA A 145 -5.29 4.03 4.87
C ALA A 145 -5.25 5.42 4.20
N GLY A 146 -6.31 6.18 4.35
CA GLY A 146 -6.51 7.49 3.72
C GLY A 146 -7.16 8.51 4.64
N GLU A 147 -8.10 9.26 4.11
CA GLU A 147 -8.82 10.30 4.84
C GLU A 147 -9.53 9.71 6.08
N GLY A 148 -9.41 10.42 7.20
CA GLY A 148 -9.98 10.00 8.48
C GLY A 148 -9.06 9.14 9.34
N GLU A 149 -8.03 8.53 8.75
CA GLU A 149 -7.09 7.67 9.47
C GLU A 149 -5.84 8.42 9.96
N SER A 150 -5.62 9.65 9.48
CA SER A 150 -4.45 10.46 9.87
C SER A 150 -4.54 10.87 11.34
N THR A 151 -3.38 10.82 12.01
CA THR A 151 -3.22 11.22 13.40
C THR A 151 -2.35 12.48 13.51
N GLN A 152 -2.09 12.94 14.73
CA GLN A 152 -1.20 14.06 14.98
C GLN A 152 0.21 13.81 14.43
N ASP A 153 0.69 12.57 14.52
CA ASP A 153 2.08 12.20 14.19
C ASP A 153 2.24 11.58 12.79
N VAL A 154 1.14 11.08 12.20
CA VAL A 154 1.19 10.28 10.97
C VAL A 154 0.10 10.71 10.01
N VAL A 155 0.48 10.92 8.75
CA VAL A 155 -0.44 11.28 7.66
C VAL A 155 -0.56 10.13 6.69
N TYR A 156 -1.80 9.78 6.32
CA TYR A 156 -2.10 8.75 5.34
C TYR A 156 -2.69 9.35 4.07
N GLY A 157 -2.14 8.95 2.94
CA GLY A 157 -2.48 9.55 1.64
C GLY A 157 -3.49 8.77 0.81
N GLY A 158 -3.88 7.56 1.21
CA GLY A 158 -4.79 6.72 0.43
C GLY A 158 -4.24 6.33 -0.94
N HIS A 159 -2.93 6.12 -1.07
CA HIS A 159 -2.27 5.80 -2.32
C HIS A 159 -2.39 4.31 -2.66
N ASN A 160 -3.51 3.94 -3.31
CA ASN A 160 -3.81 2.57 -3.72
C ASN A 160 -3.24 2.26 -5.10
N LEU A 161 -2.80 1.03 -5.31
CA LEU A 161 -2.17 0.56 -6.54
C LEU A 161 -2.70 -0.82 -6.92
N ILE A 162 -2.90 -1.03 -8.23
CA ILE A 162 -3.15 -2.35 -8.81
C ILE A 162 -2.09 -2.58 -9.89
N ALA A 163 -1.36 -3.69 -9.76
CA ALA A 163 -0.32 -4.06 -10.70
C ALA A 163 -0.51 -5.50 -11.21
N GLU A 164 -0.07 -5.77 -12.42
CA GLU A 164 0.01 -7.11 -13.01
C GLU A 164 1.35 -7.27 -13.72
N ASN A 165 2.11 -8.28 -13.34
CA ASN A 165 3.38 -8.63 -13.99
C ASN A 165 4.28 -7.42 -14.27
N GLY A 166 4.41 -6.55 -13.27
CA GLY A 166 5.26 -5.35 -13.32
C GLY A 166 4.61 -4.08 -13.89
N SER A 167 3.46 -4.20 -14.50
CA SER A 167 2.72 -3.05 -15.03
C SER A 167 1.75 -2.51 -13.99
N ILE A 168 1.79 -1.22 -13.70
CA ILE A 168 0.74 -0.55 -12.91
C ILE A 168 -0.48 -0.38 -13.81
N LEU A 169 -1.58 -1.01 -13.44
CA LEU A 169 -2.85 -0.97 -14.18
C LEU A 169 -3.76 0.16 -13.69
N ALA A 170 -3.75 0.40 -12.39
CA ALA A 170 -4.50 1.50 -11.78
C ALA A 170 -3.76 2.08 -10.59
N GLU A 171 -3.95 3.38 -10.38
CA GLU A 171 -3.32 4.15 -9.30
C GLU A 171 -4.32 5.21 -8.81
N SER A 172 -4.55 5.28 -7.49
CA SER A 172 -5.39 6.32 -6.92
C SER A 172 -4.65 7.63 -6.81
N ARG A 173 -5.41 8.72 -6.83
CA ARG A 173 -4.85 10.03 -6.48
C ARG A 173 -4.65 10.09 -4.96
N ARG A 174 -3.46 10.49 -4.52
CA ARG A 174 -3.19 10.73 -3.09
C ARG A 174 -4.06 11.85 -2.55
N PHE A 175 -4.42 11.74 -1.28
CA PHE A 175 -5.27 12.70 -0.56
C PHE A 175 -6.62 12.92 -1.23
N ALA A 176 -7.18 11.84 -1.80
CA ALA A 176 -8.50 11.83 -2.39
C ALA A 176 -9.19 10.50 -2.09
N ASN A 177 -10.49 10.58 -1.83
CA ASN A 177 -11.32 9.40 -1.68
C ASN A 177 -11.73 8.85 -3.04
N GLY A 178 -11.88 7.54 -3.12
CA GLY A 178 -12.35 6.88 -4.32
C GLY A 178 -11.99 5.41 -4.38
N VAL A 179 -12.49 4.75 -5.43
CA VAL A 179 -12.21 3.36 -5.74
C VAL A 179 -11.48 3.31 -7.06
N ILE A 180 -10.48 2.44 -7.17
CA ILE A 180 -9.80 2.14 -8.43
C ILE A 180 -10.16 0.72 -8.88
N TYR A 181 -10.20 0.51 -10.18
CA TYR A 181 -10.54 -0.76 -10.81
C TYR A 181 -9.53 -1.12 -11.87
N ALA A 182 -9.26 -2.41 -12.03
CA ALA A 182 -8.47 -2.95 -13.13
C ALA A 182 -8.90 -4.39 -13.42
N ASP A 183 -8.74 -4.81 -14.67
CA ASP A 183 -8.90 -6.19 -15.09
C ASP A 183 -7.54 -6.90 -15.00
N LEU A 184 -7.50 -8.06 -14.32
CA LEU A 184 -6.32 -8.91 -14.21
C LEU A 184 -6.48 -10.16 -15.09
N ASP A 185 -5.47 -10.46 -15.92
CA ASP A 185 -5.47 -11.66 -16.75
C ASP A 185 -4.78 -12.84 -16.07
N ILE A 186 -5.53 -13.55 -15.21
CA ILE A 186 -5.04 -14.71 -14.47
C ILE A 186 -4.52 -15.82 -15.42
N HIS A 187 -5.14 -15.97 -16.60
CA HIS A 187 -4.68 -16.96 -17.58
C HIS A 187 -3.31 -16.61 -18.16
N ARG A 188 -3.08 -15.34 -18.42
CA ARG A 188 -1.78 -14.85 -18.90
C ARG A 188 -0.71 -15.07 -17.82
N LEU A 189 -1.00 -14.73 -16.57
CA LEU A 189 -0.09 -14.96 -15.44
C LEU A 189 0.30 -16.42 -15.31
N ASP A 190 -0.66 -17.34 -15.36
CA ASP A 190 -0.42 -18.79 -15.35
C ASP A 190 0.47 -19.23 -16.52
N ASN A 191 0.23 -18.72 -17.71
CA ASN A 191 1.03 -19.05 -18.88
C ASN A 191 2.47 -18.55 -18.75
N GLU A 192 2.69 -17.34 -18.26
CA GLU A 192 4.01 -16.78 -18.04
C GLU A 192 4.78 -17.59 -16.97
N ARG A 193 4.10 -17.99 -15.87
CA ARG A 193 4.71 -18.86 -14.85
C ARG A 193 5.15 -20.22 -15.42
N ARG A 194 4.32 -20.86 -16.26
CA ARG A 194 4.66 -22.13 -16.90
C ARG A 194 5.84 -22.03 -17.87
N ARG A 195 6.08 -20.87 -18.45
CA ARG A 195 7.21 -20.62 -19.36
C ARG A 195 8.50 -20.36 -18.61
N MET A 196 8.44 -20.02 -17.32
CA MET A 196 9.60 -19.76 -16.50
C MET A 196 10.19 -21.08 -15.98
N THR A 197 11.20 -21.61 -16.68
CA THR A 197 11.83 -22.88 -16.34
C THR A 197 12.88 -22.81 -15.23
N THR A 198 13.32 -21.60 -14.89
CA THR A 198 14.33 -21.36 -13.84
C THR A 198 13.74 -21.19 -12.46
N CYS A 199 12.42 -21.00 -12.36
CA CYS A 199 11.69 -20.89 -11.13
C CYS A 199 10.52 -21.90 -11.18
N GLN A 200 10.56 -22.93 -10.35
CA GLN A 200 9.44 -23.83 -10.21
C GLN A 200 8.50 -23.26 -9.13
N PHE A 201 7.42 -22.64 -9.56
CA PHE A 201 6.27 -22.41 -8.69
C PHE A 201 5.65 -23.81 -8.47
N ALA A 202 6.05 -24.47 -7.41
CA ALA A 202 5.64 -25.84 -7.16
C ALA A 202 4.24 -25.87 -6.51
N PRO A 203 3.25 -26.54 -7.13
CA PRO A 203 2.00 -26.81 -6.45
C PRO A 203 2.12 -27.89 -5.36
N ASP A 204 3.28 -28.51 -5.18
CA ASP A 204 3.43 -29.75 -4.41
C ASP A 204 4.16 -29.61 -3.05
N LEU A 205 4.48 -28.38 -2.62
CA LEU A 205 4.96 -28.16 -1.26
C LEU A 205 3.78 -27.80 -0.37
N ALA A 206 2.88 -28.76 -0.18
CA ALA A 206 1.94 -28.67 0.96
C ALA A 206 2.78 -28.59 2.24
N PRO A 207 2.57 -27.65 3.13
CA PRO A 207 3.22 -27.64 4.42
C PRO A 207 2.80 -28.91 5.18
N GLU A 208 3.80 -29.65 5.72
CA GLU A 208 3.59 -30.72 6.68
C GLU A 208 3.00 -30.18 7.99
#